data_72e817b95415d8d3902c3d9e2147b72a
#
_entry.id   72e817b95415d8d3902c3d9e2147b72a
#
_cell.length_a   1.000
_cell.length_b   1.000
_cell.length_c   1.000
_cell.angle_alpha   90.00
_cell.angle_beta   90.00
_cell.angle_gamma   90.00
#
_symmetry.space_group_name_H-M   'P 1'
#
loop_
_entity.id
_entity.type
_entity.pdbx_description
1 polymer ?
#
loop_
_entity_poly.entity_id
_entity_poly.type
_entity_poly.pdbx_seq_one_letter_code
_entity_poly.pdbx_strand_id
1 'polypeptide(L)'
;MRSSGRKRSNAIRPVKGKQTTARHRATSNLSWKLVSTSRSHTDRLGQAIGRVLRGGETIALYGPVGAGKTALVRGIAQGLGTSPMAVTSPTFVIIHEYDQGRLPLAHVDLYRIRTHHELESTGLIEHFSGKTVTAIEWADKGLVALPQDRIEVTLNHHATRSRTIYLRATGPNSEKVLVRVRGRYSKTGRADRMSSHPLSNREATMRS
;
A
#
# COMPACT_ATOMS: atom_id res chain seq x y z
N MET A 1 38.66 -74.96 27.39
CA MET A 1 38.96 -73.94 26.39
C MET A 1 37.88 -72.92 26.43
N ARG A 2 38.17 -71.72 26.94
CA ARG A 2 37.20 -70.59 27.12
C ARG A 2 37.44 -69.56 26.04
N SER A 3 36.46 -69.34 25.12
CA SER A 3 36.48 -68.27 24.12
C SER A 3 35.67 -67.04 24.63
N SER A 4 36.40 -66.01 24.89
CA SER A 4 35.82 -64.73 25.32
C SER A 4 35.46 -63.87 24.11
N GLY A 5 34.15 -63.69 23.80
CA GLY A 5 33.64 -62.79 22.77
C GLY A 5 33.56 -61.40 23.33
N ARG A 6 34.39 -60.45 22.82
CA ARG A 6 34.30 -59.02 23.08
C ARG A 6 33.14 -58.43 22.30
N LYS A 7 32.11 -57.94 23.02
CA LYS A 7 31.06 -57.08 22.45
C LYS A 7 31.63 -55.69 22.17
N ARG A 8 31.62 -55.25 20.88
CA ARG A 8 31.94 -53.90 20.50
C ARG A 8 30.67 -53.05 20.71
N SER A 9 30.73 -52.09 21.61
CA SER A 9 29.70 -51.08 21.78
C SER A 9 29.78 -50.04 20.66
N ASN A 10 28.74 -50.00 19.82
CA ASN A 10 28.58 -49.00 18.79
C ASN A 10 28.05 -47.71 19.45
N ALA A 11 28.92 -46.77 19.76
CA ALA A 11 28.56 -45.46 20.25
C ALA A 11 28.02 -44.61 19.07
N ILE A 12 26.73 -44.34 19.07
CA ILE A 12 26.07 -43.43 18.13
C ILE A 12 26.55 -42.01 18.43
N ARG A 13 27.31 -41.41 17.51
CA ARG A 13 27.68 -39.97 17.58
C ARG A 13 26.44 -39.12 17.37
N PRO A 14 26.19 -38.09 18.22
CA PRO A 14 25.10 -37.16 17.99
C PRO A 14 25.37 -36.30 16.74
N VAL A 15 24.46 -36.33 15.79
CA VAL A 15 24.42 -35.44 14.63
C VAL A 15 24.16 -34.04 15.15
N LYS A 16 25.13 -33.13 14.99
CA LYS A 16 24.93 -31.68 15.24
C LYS A 16 23.89 -31.16 14.26
N GLY A 17 22.64 -31.09 14.72
CA GLY A 17 21.57 -30.39 14.01
C GLY A 17 21.97 -28.93 13.86
N LYS A 18 22.10 -28.46 12.60
CA LYS A 18 22.18 -27.04 12.29
C LYS A 18 20.87 -26.41 12.76
N GLN A 19 20.92 -25.69 13.89
CA GLN A 19 19.85 -24.79 14.29
C GLN A 19 19.77 -23.70 13.22
N THR A 20 18.82 -23.86 12.31
CA THR A 20 18.38 -22.79 11.44
C THR A 20 17.65 -21.79 12.33
N THR A 21 18.37 -20.79 12.82
CA THR A 21 17.78 -19.63 13.47
C THR A 21 16.86 -18.97 12.43
N ALA A 22 15.57 -19.24 12.56
CA ALA A 22 14.55 -18.44 11.87
C ALA A 22 14.77 -16.99 12.31
N ARG A 23 15.41 -16.21 11.44
CA ARG A 23 15.50 -14.75 11.62
C ARG A 23 14.08 -14.26 11.73
N HIS A 24 13.65 -13.89 12.91
CA HIS A 24 12.47 -13.07 13.11
C HIS A 24 12.61 -11.87 12.17
N ARG A 25 11.83 -11.87 11.08
CA ARG A 25 11.75 -10.72 10.18
C ARG A 25 11.22 -9.59 11.03
N ALA A 26 12.07 -8.61 11.31
CA ALA A 26 11.68 -7.38 11.99
C ALA A 26 10.47 -6.80 11.24
N THR A 27 9.35 -6.70 11.92
CA THR A 27 8.17 -6.01 11.43
C THR A 27 8.57 -4.56 11.21
N SER A 28 8.48 -4.07 9.98
CA SER A 28 8.74 -2.66 9.68
C SER A 28 7.77 -1.80 10.49
N ASN A 29 8.32 -0.81 11.21
CA ASN A 29 7.54 0.15 11.98
C ASN A 29 7.48 1.52 11.30
N LEU A 30 7.89 1.62 10.04
CA LEU A 30 7.85 2.89 9.33
C LEU A 30 6.40 3.31 9.12
N SER A 31 6.05 4.44 9.67
CA SER A 31 4.73 5.04 9.53
C SER A 31 4.84 6.54 9.21
N TRP A 32 3.81 7.06 8.59
CA TRP A 32 3.70 8.48 8.26
C TRP A 32 2.26 8.95 8.42
N LYS A 33 2.07 10.04 9.16
CA LYS A 33 0.80 10.71 9.39
C LYS A 33 0.77 12.03 8.63
N LEU A 34 -0.35 12.32 7.96
CA LEU A 34 -0.59 13.62 7.34
C LEU A 34 -2.06 14.02 7.48
N VAL A 35 -2.32 15.32 7.35
CA VAL A 35 -3.68 15.85 7.26
C VAL A 35 -3.93 16.29 5.82
N SER A 36 -4.94 15.71 5.19
CA SER A 36 -5.44 16.12 3.90
C SER A 36 -6.60 17.11 4.10
N THR A 37 -6.45 18.33 3.64
CA THR A 37 -7.45 19.42 3.82
C THR A 37 -8.42 19.54 2.64
N SER A 38 -8.25 18.74 1.58
CA SER A 38 -9.12 18.76 0.40
C SER A 38 -9.04 17.43 -0.35
N ARG A 39 -10.00 17.20 -1.25
CA ARG A 39 -9.97 16.07 -2.17
C ARG A 39 -8.68 16.06 -3.01
N SER A 40 -8.28 17.22 -3.54
CA SER A 40 -7.06 17.34 -4.34
C SER A 40 -5.78 16.97 -3.57
N HIS A 41 -5.73 17.20 -2.25
CA HIS A 41 -4.64 16.71 -1.41
C HIS A 41 -4.60 15.18 -1.34
N THR A 42 -5.77 14.54 -1.20
CA THR A 42 -5.88 13.08 -1.21
C THR A 42 -5.49 12.51 -2.58
N ASP A 43 -5.95 13.12 -3.65
CA ASP A 43 -5.61 12.73 -5.02
C ASP A 43 -4.11 12.86 -5.29
N ARG A 44 -3.45 13.95 -4.85
CA ARG A 44 -1.98 14.13 -4.96
C ARG A 44 -1.20 13.06 -4.18
N LEU A 45 -1.67 12.69 -2.99
CA LEU A 45 -1.07 11.59 -2.25
C LEU A 45 -1.17 10.28 -3.03
N GLY A 46 -2.35 9.97 -3.57
CA GLY A 46 -2.56 8.81 -4.43
C GLY A 46 -1.62 8.81 -5.64
N GLN A 47 -1.50 9.93 -6.34
CA GLN A 47 -0.56 10.07 -7.46
C GLN A 47 0.90 9.86 -7.04
N ALA A 48 1.30 10.39 -5.89
CA ALA A 48 2.66 10.18 -5.37
C ALA A 48 2.92 8.69 -5.08
N ILE A 49 1.93 7.98 -4.52
CA ILE A 49 1.97 6.52 -4.33
C ILE A 49 2.10 5.85 -5.69
N GLY A 50 1.14 6.04 -6.59
CA GLY A 50 1.11 5.39 -7.89
C GLY A 50 2.42 5.55 -8.68
N ARG A 51 3.03 6.74 -8.67
CA ARG A 51 4.26 7.05 -9.41
C ARG A 51 5.51 6.32 -8.90
N VAL A 52 5.54 5.82 -7.67
CA VAL A 52 6.71 5.13 -7.09
C VAL A 52 6.57 3.62 -7.02
N LEU A 53 5.36 3.08 -7.26
CA LEU A 53 5.12 1.65 -7.32
C LEU A 53 5.86 1.01 -8.50
N ARG A 54 6.26 -0.24 -8.35
CA ARG A 54 7.06 -0.99 -9.34
C ARG A 54 6.38 -2.24 -9.86
N GLY A 55 5.24 -2.61 -9.27
CA GLY A 55 4.42 -3.79 -9.56
C GLY A 55 4.54 -4.85 -8.47
N GLY A 56 3.42 -5.53 -8.19
CA GLY A 56 3.30 -6.53 -7.14
C GLY A 56 3.06 -5.97 -5.74
N GLU A 57 2.94 -4.63 -5.59
CA GLU A 57 2.66 -4.04 -4.28
C GLU A 57 1.16 -4.07 -3.96
N THR A 58 0.85 -4.34 -2.69
CA THR A 58 -0.51 -4.29 -2.15
C THR A 58 -0.70 -3.06 -1.27
N ILE A 59 -1.79 -2.31 -1.51
CA ILE A 59 -2.22 -1.16 -0.73
C ILE A 59 -3.56 -1.49 -0.06
N ALA A 60 -3.55 -1.68 1.25
CA ALA A 60 -4.73 -2.00 2.05
C ALA A 60 -5.31 -0.72 2.65
N LEU A 61 -6.57 -0.42 2.32
CA LEU A 61 -7.26 0.83 2.66
C LEU A 61 -8.32 0.58 3.73
N TYR A 62 -8.22 1.33 4.82
CA TYR A 62 -9.10 1.26 5.99
C TYR A 62 -9.80 2.60 6.20
N GLY A 63 -10.96 2.58 6.84
CA GLY A 63 -11.69 3.77 7.26
C GLY A 63 -13.17 3.74 6.87
N PRO A 64 -13.99 4.63 7.46
CA PRO A 64 -15.44 4.64 7.31
C PRO A 64 -15.87 4.98 5.88
N VAL A 65 -17.18 4.86 5.62
CA VAL A 65 -17.81 5.35 4.39
C VAL A 65 -17.53 6.85 4.24
N GLY A 66 -17.26 7.30 3.00
CA GLY A 66 -16.98 8.71 2.71
C GLY A 66 -15.59 9.21 3.16
N ALA A 67 -14.74 8.39 3.79
CA ALA A 67 -13.40 8.78 4.20
C ALA A 67 -12.48 9.14 3.02
N GLY A 68 -12.78 8.67 1.81
CA GLY A 68 -12.03 8.99 0.59
C GLY A 68 -11.12 7.87 0.09
N LYS A 69 -11.38 6.62 0.46
CA LYS A 69 -10.63 5.44 -0.01
C LYS A 69 -10.61 5.38 -1.54
N THR A 70 -11.77 5.41 -2.19
CA THR A 70 -11.89 5.43 -3.65
C THR A 70 -11.22 6.66 -4.30
N ALA A 71 -11.24 7.83 -3.65
CA ALA A 71 -10.52 9.00 -4.15
C ALA A 71 -9.01 8.75 -4.15
N LEU A 72 -8.48 8.14 -3.08
CA LEU A 72 -7.07 7.77 -3.03
C LEU A 72 -6.71 6.75 -4.13
N VAL A 73 -7.56 5.73 -4.37
CA VAL A 73 -7.33 4.75 -5.45
C VAL A 73 -7.34 5.42 -6.83
N ARG A 74 -8.24 6.39 -7.09
CA ARG A 74 -8.20 7.19 -8.33
C ARG A 74 -6.88 7.92 -8.50
N GLY A 75 -6.37 8.53 -7.43
CA GLY A 75 -5.06 9.15 -7.44
C GLY A 75 -3.94 8.15 -7.73
N ILE A 76 -3.97 6.94 -7.14
CA ILE A 76 -3.01 5.87 -7.42
C ILE A 76 -3.05 5.49 -8.91
N ALA A 77 -4.24 5.23 -9.46
CA ALA A 77 -4.45 4.93 -10.87
C ALA A 77 -3.87 6.01 -11.78
N GLN A 78 -4.16 7.28 -11.48
CA GLN A 78 -3.58 8.41 -12.22
C GLN A 78 -2.05 8.44 -12.11
N GLY A 79 -1.49 8.12 -10.94
CA GLY A 79 -0.05 8.00 -10.75
C GLY A 79 0.57 6.84 -11.54
N LEU A 80 -0.21 5.81 -11.85
CA LEU A 80 0.14 4.69 -12.73
C LEU A 80 -0.05 5.01 -14.23
N GLY A 81 -0.67 6.13 -14.57
CA GLY A 81 -0.95 6.52 -15.95
C GLY A 81 -2.32 6.10 -16.47
N THR A 82 -3.18 5.53 -15.63
CA THR A 82 -4.58 5.22 -15.95
C THR A 82 -5.43 6.49 -15.82
N SER A 83 -6.40 6.67 -16.73
CA SER A 83 -7.34 7.79 -16.64
C SER A 83 -8.13 7.76 -15.32
N PRO A 84 -8.13 8.82 -14.51
CA PRO A 84 -8.89 8.86 -13.25
C PRO A 84 -10.40 8.82 -13.48
N MET A 85 -10.88 9.17 -14.68
CA MET A 85 -12.29 9.09 -15.07
C MET A 85 -12.78 7.65 -15.24
N ALA A 86 -11.87 6.72 -15.59
CA ALA A 86 -12.19 5.31 -15.72
C ALA A 86 -12.37 4.62 -14.35
N VAL A 87 -11.81 5.19 -13.26
CA VAL A 87 -11.77 4.52 -11.96
C VAL A 87 -13.03 4.85 -11.14
N THR A 88 -13.88 3.85 -10.99
CA THR A 88 -15.09 3.87 -10.15
C THR A 88 -14.93 2.88 -8.99
N SER A 89 -15.73 3.01 -7.92
CA SER A 89 -15.74 2.00 -6.85
C SER A 89 -16.34 0.71 -7.37
N PRO A 90 -15.66 -0.45 -7.22
CA PRO A 90 -16.15 -1.74 -7.69
C PRO A 90 -17.08 -2.43 -6.68
N THR A 91 -17.83 -1.69 -5.85
CA THR A 91 -18.66 -2.24 -4.76
C THR A 91 -19.64 -3.33 -5.23
N PHE A 92 -20.05 -3.33 -6.49
CA PHE A 92 -20.97 -4.34 -7.03
C PHE A 92 -20.27 -5.53 -7.72
N VAL A 93 -19.10 -5.30 -8.31
CA VAL A 93 -18.32 -6.32 -9.04
C VAL A 93 -17.12 -6.83 -8.24
N ILE A 94 -16.86 -6.23 -7.08
CA ILE A 94 -15.80 -6.54 -6.12
C ILE A 94 -14.40 -6.21 -6.65
N ILE A 95 -14.02 -6.62 -7.85
CA ILE A 95 -12.71 -6.38 -8.44
C ILE A 95 -12.87 -5.73 -9.82
N HIS A 96 -12.19 -4.60 -10.04
CA HIS A 96 -12.00 -3.98 -11.35
C HIS A 96 -10.52 -3.96 -11.69
N GLU A 97 -10.18 -4.42 -12.87
CA GLU A 97 -8.82 -4.37 -13.40
C GLU A 97 -8.66 -3.22 -14.41
N TYR A 98 -7.51 -2.55 -14.31
CA TYR A 98 -7.10 -1.47 -15.22
C TYR A 98 -5.69 -1.79 -15.72
N ASP A 99 -5.55 -2.05 -17.02
CA ASP A 99 -4.32 -2.43 -17.70
C ASP A 99 -3.69 -1.30 -18.53
N GLN A 100 -4.40 -0.17 -18.68
CA GLN A 100 -4.03 0.96 -19.54
C GLN A 100 -2.89 1.82 -18.99
N GLY A 101 -2.43 1.57 -17.76
CA GLY A 101 -1.33 2.28 -17.13
C GLY A 101 0.04 1.64 -17.40
N ARG A 102 1.10 2.22 -16.82
CA ARG A 102 2.45 1.62 -16.86
C ARG A 102 2.56 0.30 -16.08
N LEU A 103 1.63 0.04 -15.18
CA LEU A 103 1.45 -1.21 -14.43
C LEU A 103 -0.04 -1.52 -14.35
N PRO A 104 -0.43 -2.80 -14.41
CA PRO A 104 -1.80 -3.20 -14.12
C PRO A 104 -2.21 -2.83 -12.69
N LEU A 105 -3.46 -2.41 -12.52
CA LEU A 105 -4.05 -2.09 -11.22
C LEU A 105 -5.31 -2.93 -11.02
N ALA A 106 -5.34 -3.76 -9.97
CA ALA A 106 -6.55 -4.37 -9.46
C ALA A 106 -7.13 -3.48 -8.34
N HIS A 107 -8.29 -2.91 -8.56
CA HIS A 107 -9.05 -2.17 -7.57
C HIS A 107 -10.12 -3.07 -6.97
N VAL A 108 -10.01 -3.34 -5.68
CA VAL A 108 -10.84 -4.28 -4.92
C VAL A 108 -11.66 -3.51 -3.88
N ASP A 109 -12.95 -3.85 -3.74
CA ASP A 109 -13.82 -3.31 -2.69
C ASP A 109 -14.50 -4.46 -1.95
N LEU A 110 -14.07 -4.71 -0.72
CA LEU A 110 -14.57 -5.81 0.11
C LEU A 110 -15.79 -5.40 0.96
N TYR A 111 -16.39 -4.23 0.75
CA TYR A 111 -17.52 -3.73 1.54
C TYR A 111 -18.64 -4.74 1.72
N ARG A 112 -18.96 -5.50 0.68
CA ARG A 112 -20.06 -6.48 0.65
C ARG A 112 -19.68 -7.86 1.17
N ILE A 113 -18.39 -8.16 1.28
CA ILE A 113 -17.89 -9.45 1.76
C ILE A 113 -18.24 -9.62 3.24
N ARG A 114 -18.86 -10.74 3.58
CA ARG A 114 -19.33 -11.08 4.94
C ARG A 114 -18.72 -12.37 5.47
N THR A 115 -18.36 -13.29 4.57
CA THR A 115 -17.86 -14.61 4.93
C THR A 115 -16.52 -14.91 4.29
N HIS A 116 -15.77 -15.84 4.87
CA HIS A 116 -14.49 -16.31 4.30
C HIS A 116 -14.70 -16.97 2.93
N HIS A 117 -15.77 -17.73 2.78
CA HIS A 117 -16.11 -18.37 1.50
C HIS A 117 -16.40 -17.37 0.38
N GLU A 118 -17.12 -16.28 0.67
CA GLU A 118 -17.28 -15.19 -0.29
C GLU A 118 -15.97 -14.56 -0.68
N LEU A 119 -15.05 -14.37 0.29
CA LEU A 119 -13.71 -13.82 0.02
C LEU A 119 -12.90 -14.74 -0.90
N GLU A 120 -12.88 -16.05 -0.63
CA GLU A 120 -12.20 -17.03 -1.47
C GLU A 120 -12.75 -17.04 -2.90
N SER A 121 -14.07 -16.93 -3.05
CA SER A 121 -14.74 -16.93 -4.35
C SER A 121 -14.44 -15.69 -5.21
N THR A 122 -13.81 -14.63 -4.64
CA THR A 122 -13.47 -13.42 -5.39
C THR A 122 -12.27 -13.60 -6.32
N GLY A 123 -11.42 -14.62 -6.14
CA GLY A 123 -10.14 -14.74 -6.83
C GLY A 123 -9.09 -13.71 -6.38
N LEU A 124 -9.29 -13.01 -5.26
CA LEU A 124 -8.40 -11.94 -4.78
C LEU A 124 -6.93 -12.34 -4.75
N ILE A 125 -6.63 -13.59 -4.37
CA ILE A 125 -5.25 -14.08 -4.20
C ILE A 125 -4.47 -14.06 -5.53
N GLU A 126 -5.13 -14.22 -6.66
CA GLU A 126 -4.51 -14.23 -7.99
C GLU A 126 -3.88 -12.87 -8.32
N HIS A 127 -4.43 -11.77 -7.77
CA HIS A 127 -3.94 -10.42 -7.97
C HIS A 127 -2.72 -10.04 -7.12
N PHE A 128 -2.26 -10.92 -6.23
CA PHE A 128 -1.05 -10.68 -5.43
C PHE A 128 0.25 -11.15 -6.10
N SER A 129 0.15 -11.63 -7.33
CA SER A 129 1.29 -12.14 -8.11
C SER A 129 1.65 -11.22 -9.28
N GLY A 130 2.85 -11.40 -9.83
CA GLY A 130 3.30 -10.70 -11.02
C GLY A 130 3.56 -9.21 -10.82
N LYS A 131 3.13 -8.40 -11.78
CA LYS A 131 3.32 -6.94 -11.80
C LYS A 131 2.07 -6.15 -11.42
N THR A 132 0.99 -6.80 -11.07
CA THR A 132 -0.27 -6.14 -10.70
C THR A 132 -0.11 -5.40 -9.37
N VAL A 133 -0.46 -4.12 -9.35
CA VAL A 133 -0.65 -3.36 -8.12
C VAL A 133 -2.07 -3.65 -7.63
N THR A 134 -2.23 -4.03 -6.37
CA THR A 134 -3.55 -4.33 -5.80
C THR A 134 -3.92 -3.30 -4.75
N ALA A 135 -4.98 -2.51 -5.00
CA ALA A 135 -5.54 -1.53 -4.05
C ALA A 135 -6.87 -2.04 -3.52
N ILE A 136 -6.96 -2.25 -2.20
CA ILE A 136 -8.08 -2.94 -1.55
C ILE A 136 -8.77 -2.01 -0.56
N GLU A 137 -10.01 -1.62 -0.86
CA GLU A 137 -10.88 -0.92 0.08
C GLU A 137 -11.55 -1.92 1.04
N TRP A 138 -11.82 -1.49 2.28
CA TRP A 138 -12.37 -2.33 3.35
C TRP A 138 -11.51 -3.56 3.64
N ALA A 139 -10.20 -3.33 3.69
CA ALA A 139 -9.20 -4.37 3.83
C ALA A 139 -9.29 -5.15 5.14
N ASP A 140 -9.94 -4.59 6.17
CA ASP A 140 -10.27 -5.27 7.43
C ASP A 140 -11.10 -6.54 7.23
N LYS A 141 -11.92 -6.60 6.19
CA LYS A 141 -12.76 -7.77 5.87
C LYS A 141 -12.00 -8.92 5.21
N GLY A 142 -10.80 -8.65 4.69
CA GLY A 142 -9.99 -9.64 3.99
C GLY A 142 -8.64 -9.94 4.63
N LEU A 143 -8.40 -9.56 5.89
CA LEU A 143 -7.08 -9.61 6.55
C LEU A 143 -6.34 -10.94 6.42
N VAL A 144 -7.08 -12.06 6.47
CA VAL A 144 -6.51 -13.41 6.39
C VAL A 144 -5.91 -13.74 5.02
N ALA A 145 -6.38 -13.07 3.96
CA ALA A 145 -5.90 -13.28 2.60
C ALA A 145 -4.81 -12.27 2.19
N LEU A 146 -4.63 -11.16 2.94
CA LEU A 146 -3.71 -10.11 2.53
C LEU A 146 -2.24 -10.52 2.67
N PRO A 147 -1.36 -10.11 1.73
CA PRO A 147 0.08 -10.27 1.86
C PRO A 147 0.61 -9.65 3.16
N GLN A 148 1.58 -10.30 3.79
CA GLN A 148 2.20 -9.79 5.01
C GLN A 148 2.96 -8.48 4.78
N ASP A 149 3.65 -8.33 3.63
CA ASP A 149 4.36 -7.11 3.25
C ASP A 149 3.46 -6.26 2.35
N ARG A 150 2.82 -5.25 2.93
CA ARG A 150 1.87 -4.35 2.28
C ARG A 150 1.98 -2.93 2.83
N ILE A 151 1.41 -1.97 2.12
CA ILE A 151 1.18 -0.62 2.64
C ILE A 151 -0.23 -0.56 3.19
N GLU A 152 -0.37 -0.21 4.46
CA GLU A 152 -1.64 0.07 5.09
C GLU A 152 -1.92 1.57 5.08
N VAL A 153 -3.11 1.96 4.66
CA VAL A 153 -3.55 3.36 4.65
C VAL A 153 -4.87 3.48 5.38
N THR A 154 -4.86 4.15 6.52
CA THR A 154 -6.07 4.44 7.30
C THR A 154 -6.50 5.89 7.06
N LEU A 155 -7.73 6.08 6.58
CA LEU A 155 -8.33 7.38 6.36
C LEU A 155 -9.45 7.61 7.38
N ASN A 156 -9.32 8.67 8.17
CA ASN A 156 -10.33 9.09 9.15
C ASN A 156 -10.81 10.51 8.88
N HIS A 157 -12.08 10.77 9.12
CA HIS A 157 -12.58 12.15 9.16
C HIS A 157 -11.84 12.93 10.26
N HIS A 158 -11.39 14.14 9.96
CA HIS A 158 -10.74 15.04 10.92
C HIS A 158 -11.62 16.25 11.21
N ALA A 159 -12.19 16.84 10.14
CA ALA A 159 -13.20 17.90 10.19
C ALA A 159 -14.04 17.81 8.91
N THR A 160 -15.03 18.68 8.74
CA THR A 160 -16.00 18.65 7.63
C THR A 160 -15.36 18.44 6.24
N ARG A 161 -14.17 19.02 6.01
CA ARG A 161 -13.46 18.94 4.71
C ARG A 161 -12.05 18.39 4.81
N SER A 162 -11.63 17.93 6.00
CA SER A 162 -10.28 17.41 6.21
C SER A 162 -10.29 15.96 6.69
N ARG A 163 -9.19 15.27 6.43
CA ARG A 163 -8.97 13.87 6.79
C ARG A 163 -7.59 13.69 7.40
N THR A 164 -7.51 12.88 8.41
CA THR A 164 -6.21 12.35 8.86
C THR A 164 -5.94 11.06 8.09
N ILE A 165 -4.77 10.97 7.49
CA ILE A 165 -4.33 9.81 6.74
C ILE A 165 -3.07 9.26 7.40
N TYR A 166 -3.10 7.98 7.77
CA TYR A 166 -1.97 7.23 8.31
C TYR A 166 -1.52 6.21 7.30
N LEU A 167 -0.24 6.23 6.96
CA LEU A 167 0.38 5.19 6.15
C LEU A 167 1.34 4.39 7.02
N ARG A 168 1.30 3.07 6.90
CA ARG A 168 2.18 2.15 7.61
C ARG A 168 2.73 1.10 6.65
N ALA A 169 4.02 0.85 6.71
CA ALA A 169 4.65 -0.27 6.06
C ALA A 169 4.65 -1.49 6.98
N THR A 170 4.32 -2.67 6.47
CA THR A 170 4.26 -3.90 7.27
C THR A 170 5.42 -4.86 6.98
N GLY A 171 6.27 -4.51 6.01
CA GLY A 171 7.43 -5.31 5.63
C GLY A 171 8.48 -4.49 4.87
N PRO A 172 9.60 -5.13 4.51
CA PRO A 172 10.76 -4.43 3.94
C PRO A 172 10.52 -3.81 2.57
N ASN A 173 9.62 -4.38 1.75
CA ASN A 173 9.33 -3.81 0.42
C ASN A 173 8.40 -2.60 0.55
N SER A 174 7.34 -2.72 1.35
CA SER A 174 6.44 -1.60 1.64
C SER A 174 7.16 -0.44 2.32
N GLU A 175 8.17 -0.70 3.16
CA GLU A 175 9.00 0.35 3.76
C GLU A 175 9.76 1.15 2.70
N LYS A 176 10.42 0.49 1.75
CA LYS A 176 11.10 1.15 0.63
C LYS A 176 10.13 2.00 -0.20
N VAL A 177 8.90 1.50 -0.40
CA VAL A 177 7.86 2.25 -1.10
C VAL A 177 7.47 3.49 -0.30
N LEU A 178 7.21 3.37 1.00
CA LEU A 178 6.77 4.48 1.84
C LEU A 178 7.82 5.60 1.92
N VAL A 179 9.11 5.26 1.98
CA VAL A 179 10.22 6.23 1.89
C VAL A 179 10.14 7.01 0.57
N ARG A 180 9.97 6.32 -0.57
CA ARG A 180 9.85 6.97 -1.89
C ARG A 180 8.62 7.86 -1.99
N VAL A 181 7.46 7.39 -1.48
CA VAL A 181 6.21 8.17 -1.44
C VAL A 181 6.41 9.48 -0.70
N ARG A 182 6.96 9.40 0.53
CA ARG A 182 7.20 10.58 1.37
C ARG A 182 8.12 11.59 0.70
N GLY A 183 9.22 11.13 0.09
CA GLY A 183 10.15 11.99 -0.64
C GLY A 183 9.50 12.67 -1.84
N ARG A 184 8.69 11.95 -2.61
CA ARG A 184 8.00 12.52 -3.78
C ARG A 184 6.90 13.51 -3.39
N TYR A 185 6.07 13.16 -2.42
CA TYR A 185 4.98 14.00 -1.95
C TYR A 185 5.49 15.34 -1.40
N SER A 186 6.60 15.33 -0.65
CA SER A 186 7.22 16.55 -0.11
C SER A 186 7.73 17.50 -1.20
N LYS A 187 8.24 16.96 -2.31
CA LYS A 187 8.67 17.75 -3.47
C LYS A 187 7.49 18.43 -4.18
N THR A 188 6.37 17.72 -4.35
CA THR A 188 5.17 18.26 -5.00
C THR A 188 4.56 19.40 -4.18
N GLY A 189 4.47 19.27 -2.85
CA GLY A 189 3.94 20.32 -1.99
C GLY A 189 4.83 21.59 -1.87
N ARG A 190 6.13 21.50 -2.22
CA ARG A 190 7.02 22.66 -2.36
C ARG A 190 6.78 23.38 -3.69
N ALA A 191 6.58 22.65 -4.78
CA ALA A 191 6.29 23.23 -6.09
C ALA A 191 4.99 24.05 -6.08
N ASP A 192 3.93 23.55 -5.44
CA ASP A 192 2.64 24.24 -5.33
C ASP A 192 2.76 25.57 -4.52
N ARG A 193 3.64 25.61 -3.51
CA ARG A 193 3.88 26.84 -2.73
C ARG A 193 4.69 27.89 -3.51
N MET A 194 5.54 27.48 -4.42
CA MET A 194 6.32 28.40 -5.26
C MET A 194 5.49 28.99 -6.41
N SER A 195 4.49 28.25 -6.92
CA SER A 195 3.61 28.71 -7.99
C SER A 195 2.45 29.60 -7.50
N SER A 196 2.21 29.69 -6.19
CA SER A 196 1.15 30.50 -5.59
C SER A 196 1.61 31.87 -5.07
N HIS A 197 2.82 32.32 -5.39
CA HIS A 197 3.20 33.72 -5.15
C HIS A 197 2.62 34.59 -6.29
N PRO A 198 1.72 35.56 -5.99
CA PRO A 198 1.30 36.53 -7.00
C PRO A 198 2.53 37.33 -7.38
N LEU A 199 2.73 37.50 -8.69
CA LEU A 199 3.64 38.48 -9.23
C LEU A 199 3.25 39.83 -8.64
N SER A 200 4.08 40.39 -7.76
CA SER A 200 3.90 41.73 -7.24
C SER A 200 3.91 42.70 -8.44
N ASN A 201 2.77 43.33 -8.72
CA ASN A 201 2.69 44.51 -9.57
C ASN A 201 3.62 45.62 -9.03
N ARG A 202 4.84 45.65 -9.51
CA ARG A 202 5.68 46.85 -9.54
C ARG A 202 5.72 47.34 -10.96
N GLU A 203 4.72 48.14 -11.32
CA GLU A 203 4.83 49.13 -12.41
C GLU A 203 3.53 49.94 -12.48
N ALA A 204 3.45 51.00 -11.72
CA ALA A 204 2.58 52.15 -12.06
C ALA A 204 2.94 53.30 -11.11
N THR A 205 4.10 53.94 -11.29
CA THR A 205 4.24 55.33 -10.90
C THR A 205 5.43 55.90 -11.63
N MET A 206 5.24 56.36 -12.83
CA MET A 206 5.98 57.43 -13.46
C MET A 206 5.23 57.90 -14.71
N ARG A 207 4.45 58.95 -14.54
CA ARG A 207 4.27 60.06 -15.51
C ARG A 207 3.13 60.98 -15.04
N SER A 208 3.51 62.09 -14.42
CA SER A 208 3.01 63.42 -14.74
C SER A 208 3.99 64.40 -14.14
#